data_1ee5193617d7113dcc5e89abd3202fe3
#
_entry.id   1ee5193617d7113dcc5e89abd3202fe3
#
_cell.length_a   1.000
_cell.length_b   1.000
_cell.length_c   1.000
_cell.angle_alpha   90.00
_cell.angle_beta   90.00
_cell.angle_gamma   90.00
#
_symmetry.space_group_name_H-M   'P 1'
#
loop_
_entity.id
_entity.type
_entity.pdbx_description
1 polymer ?
#
loop_
_entity_poly.entity_id
_entity_poly.type
_entity_poly.pdbx_seq_one_letter_code
_entity_poly.pdbx_strand_id
1 'polypeptide(L)'
;MKENYFDTLAKGWNTPQRKNTSENIKEIILNKFDNKPHSQVKALEIGAGDGILAILLSEYFSKIDCIDSSSGMREEFLKNKEKFMTENIFIYDESFLSDNVHRYDLIYSQKAFHHIVNIEAELRSLKEVIDKDGVFYLIDLCTVPREFHDDFPDFDGHDGFSKDEIYTYFENTGWEVTDYEIIMQGKRNGIDFSMFIAVGKVKQQ
;
A
#
# COMPACT_ATOMS: atom_id res chain seq x y z
N MET A 1 8.18 10.56 -22.04
CA MET A 1 7.53 10.01 -20.83
C MET A 1 6.99 11.21 -20.07
N LYS A 2 5.72 11.19 -19.64
CA LYS A 2 5.24 12.20 -18.67
C LYS A 2 6.06 12.00 -17.39
N GLU A 3 6.59 13.07 -16.84
CA GLU A 3 7.29 13.05 -15.57
C GLU A 3 6.28 12.61 -14.48
N ASN A 4 6.64 11.61 -13.68
CA ASN A 4 5.76 11.15 -12.62
C ASN A 4 5.68 12.27 -11.58
N TYR A 5 4.47 12.76 -11.29
CA TYR A 5 4.27 13.88 -10.35
C TYR A 5 4.92 13.61 -8.98
N PHE A 6 4.91 12.35 -8.53
CA PHE A 6 5.56 11.95 -7.28
C PHE A 6 7.08 12.14 -7.29
N ASP A 7 7.74 12.16 -8.47
CA ASP A 7 9.18 12.46 -8.55
C ASP A 7 9.47 13.88 -8.04
N THR A 8 8.56 14.83 -8.28
CA THR A 8 8.70 16.22 -7.82
C THR A 8 8.42 16.40 -6.33
N LEU A 9 7.57 15.55 -5.75
CA LEU A 9 7.17 15.61 -4.34
C LEU A 9 8.07 14.81 -3.41
N ALA A 10 8.89 13.90 -3.93
CA ALA A 10 9.64 12.95 -3.14
C ALA A 10 10.52 13.63 -2.08
N LYS A 11 11.20 14.73 -2.45
CA LYS A 11 11.94 15.56 -1.50
C LYS A 11 10.98 16.30 -0.57
N GLY A 12 10.91 15.89 0.68
CA GLY A 12 10.01 16.48 1.68
C GLY A 12 8.70 15.70 1.86
N TRP A 13 8.58 14.53 1.25
CA TRP A 13 7.41 13.66 1.41
C TRP A 13 7.18 13.26 2.87
N ASN A 14 8.24 13.02 3.63
CA ASN A 14 8.19 12.60 5.03
C ASN A 14 7.85 13.78 5.95
N THR A 15 6.57 14.02 6.17
CA THR A 15 6.08 14.99 7.17
C THR A 15 5.76 14.30 8.50
N PRO A 16 5.74 15.02 9.64
CA PRO A 16 5.33 14.46 10.93
C PRO A 16 3.96 13.77 10.88
N GLN A 17 3.00 14.34 10.13
CA GLN A 17 1.65 13.76 9.98
C GLN A 17 1.70 12.41 9.23
N ARG A 18 2.47 12.32 8.14
CA ARG A 18 2.63 11.07 7.36
C ARG A 18 3.30 10.00 8.20
N LYS A 19 4.35 10.35 8.93
CA LYS A 19 5.03 9.44 9.85
C LYS A 19 4.08 8.90 10.92
N ASN A 20 3.33 9.76 11.58
CA ASN A 20 2.33 9.35 12.59
C ASN A 20 1.24 8.45 11.97
N THR A 21 0.80 8.72 10.74
CA THR A 21 -0.12 7.85 10.02
C THR A 21 0.49 6.46 9.81
N SER A 22 1.74 6.38 9.35
CA SER A 22 2.43 5.09 9.15
C SER A 22 2.68 4.34 10.47
N GLU A 23 2.96 5.04 11.56
CA GLU A 23 3.07 4.43 12.90
C GLU A 23 1.74 3.78 13.34
N ASN A 24 0.60 4.48 13.16
CA ASN A 24 -0.72 3.92 13.46
C ASN A 24 -1.06 2.72 12.56
N ILE A 25 -0.75 2.80 11.27
CA ILE A 25 -0.99 1.71 10.32
C ILE A 25 -0.12 0.50 10.64
N LYS A 26 1.15 0.70 11.01
CA LYS A 26 2.00 -0.39 11.50
C LYS A 26 1.33 -1.17 12.63
N GLU A 27 0.80 -0.48 13.65
CA GLU A 27 0.12 -1.15 14.77
C GLU A 27 -1.12 -1.92 14.30
N ILE A 28 -1.91 -1.37 13.37
CA ILE A 28 -3.07 -2.05 12.79
C ILE A 28 -2.64 -3.32 12.05
N ILE A 29 -1.60 -3.24 11.21
CA ILE A 29 -1.08 -4.39 10.47
C ILE A 29 -0.61 -5.49 11.43
N LEU A 30 0.20 -5.14 12.43
CA LEU A 30 0.73 -6.10 13.40
C LEU A 30 -0.37 -6.77 14.23
N ASN A 31 -1.39 -6.00 14.64
CA ASN A 31 -2.50 -6.52 15.43
C ASN A 31 -3.46 -7.41 14.63
N LYS A 32 -3.63 -7.14 13.33
CA LYS A 32 -4.54 -7.93 12.46
C LYS A 32 -3.88 -9.16 11.87
N PHE A 33 -2.55 -9.18 11.77
CA PHE A 33 -1.83 -10.30 11.16
C PHE A 33 -1.46 -11.36 12.21
N ASP A 34 -2.17 -12.48 12.18
CA ASP A 34 -2.02 -13.60 13.13
C ASP A 34 -1.72 -14.97 12.48
N ASN A 35 -1.54 -15.00 11.14
CA ASN A 35 -1.38 -16.24 10.38
C ASN A 35 -0.11 -17.03 10.76
N LYS A 36 0.95 -16.31 11.19
CA LYS A 36 2.23 -16.90 11.66
C LYS A 36 3.02 -15.89 12.48
N PRO A 37 4.09 -16.33 13.18
CA PRO A 37 4.99 -15.40 13.88
C PRO A 37 5.55 -14.33 12.95
N HIS A 38 5.47 -13.06 13.34
CA HIS A 38 5.90 -11.93 12.52
C HIS A 38 7.33 -12.08 12.00
N SER A 39 8.27 -12.62 12.78
CA SER A 39 9.65 -12.84 12.38
C SER A 39 9.84 -13.84 11.22
N GLN A 40 8.78 -14.51 10.79
CA GLN A 40 8.78 -15.41 9.64
C GLN A 40 8.05 -14.84 8.43
N VAL A 41 7.43 -13.65 8.56
CA VAL A 41 6.62 -13.03 7.50
C VAL A 41 7.52 -12.51 6.39
N LYS A 42 7.17 -12.87 5.16
CA LYS A 42 7.63 -12.21 3.94
C LYS A 42 6.49 -11.33 3.42
N ALA A 43 6.73 -10.04 3.39
CA ALA A 43 5.73 -9.08 2.99
C ALA A 43 6.06 -8.39 1.66
N LEU A 44 5.02 -7.89 0.98
CA LEU A 44 5.11 -7.04 -0.20
C LEU A 44 4.33 -5.75 0.05
N GLU A 45 4.97 -4.60 -0.11
CA GLU A 45 4.34 -3.29 -0.05
C GLU A 45 4.14 -2.73 -1.46
N ILE A 46 2.90 -2.33 -1.78
CA ILE A 46 2.54 -1.69 -3.06
C ILE A 46 2.39 -0.19 -2.86
N GLY A 47 3.15 0.61 -3.64
CA GLY A 47 3.17 2.06 -3.52
C GLY A 47 3.90 2.50 -2.25
N ALA A 48 5.11 2.00 -2.03
CA ALA A 48 5.86 2.18 -0.79
C ALA A 48 6.32 3.63 -0.54
N GLY A 49 6.32 4.49 -1.56
CA GLY A 49 6.79 5.86 -1.45
C GLY A 49 8.22 5.94 -0.92
N ASP A 50 8.43 6.76 0.10
CA ASP A 50 9.73 6.95 0.76
C ASP A 50 10.13 5.83 1.74
N GLY A 51 9.32 4.76 1.86
CA GLY A 51 9.61 3.53 2.60
C GLY A 51 9.42 3.59 4.11
N ILE A 52 8.82 4.64 4.67
CA ILE A 52 8.69 4.79 6.13
C ILE A 52 7.89 3.63 6.76
N LEU A 53 6.79 3.18 6.13
CA LEU A 53 6.01 2.07 6.69
C LEU A 53 6.81 0.75 6.62
N ALA A 54 7.51 0.45 5.52
CA ALA A 54 8.40 -0.70 5.42
C ALA A 54 9.50 -0.67 6.49
N ILE A 55 10.13 0.50 6.72
CA ILE A 55 11.14 0.68 7.76
C ILE A 55 10.57 0.37 9.14
N LEU A 56 9.38 0.88 9.47
CA LEU A 56 8.72 0.62 10.75
C LEU A 56 8.34 -0.85 10.95
N LEU A 57 8.01 -1.57 9.87
CA LEU A 57 7.66 -2.99 9.91
C LEU A 57 8.88 -3.93 9.83
N SER A 58 10.03 -3.42 9.40
CA SER A 58 11.25 -4.21 9.20
C SER A 58 11.79 -4.88 10.48
N GLU A 59 11.51 -4.28 11.64
CA GLU A 59 11.87 -4.86 12.94
C GLU A 59 11.07 -6.13 13.28
N TYR A 60 9.93 -6.32 12.62
CA TYR A 60 9.00 -7.42 12.89
C TYR A 60 9.05 -8.51 11.83
N PHE A 61 9.17 -8.14 10.54
CA PHE A 61 9.08 -9.06 9.42
C PHE A 61 10.46 -9.54 8.96
N SER A 62 10.51 -10.78 8.45
CA SER A 62 11.77 -11.36 7.96
C SER A 62 12.30 -10.68 6.71
N LYS A 63 11.41 -10.24 5.84
CA LYS A 63 11.73 -9.56 4.58
C LYS A 63 10.54 -8.74 4.11
N ILE A 64 10.80 -7.55 3.57
CA ILE A 64 9.78 -6.74 2.89
C ILE A 64 10.32 -6.35 1.52
N ASP A 65 9.68 -6.83 0.47
CA ASP A 65 9.85 -6.29 -0.87
C ASP A 65 8.86 -5.15 -1.06
N CYS A 66 9.28 -4.09 -1.72
CA CYS A 66 8.50 -2.86 -1.90
C CYS A 66 8.47 -2.50 -3.38
N ILE A 67 7.35 -1.98 -3.86
CA ILE A 67 7.19 -1.51 -5.23
C ILE A 67 6.73 -0.05 -5.19
N ASP A 68 7.36 0.78 -6.04
CA ASP A 68 6.87 2.12 -6.31
C ASP A 68 7.19 2.51 -7.77
N SER A 69 6.23 3.11 -8.47
CA SER A 69 6.40 3.54 -9.86
C SER A 69 7.29 4.79 -9.99
N SER A 70 7.30 5.66 -8.96
CA SER A 70 8.10 6.89 -8.95
C SER A 70 9.57 6.60 -8.69
N SER A 71 10.43 7.00 -9.63
CA SER A 71 11.88 6.92 -9.46
C SER A 71 12.38 7.81 -8.32
N GLY A 72 11.78 8.99 -8.16
CA GLY A 72 12.10 9.92 -7.08
C GLY A 72 11.75 9.35 -5.70
N MET A 73 10.60 8.68 -5.57
CA MET A 73 10.24 7.98 -4.34
C MET A 73 11.20 6.84 -4.02
N ARG A 74 11.58 6.03 -5.03
CA ARG A 74 12.58 4.97 -4.83
C ARG A 74 13.93 5.51 -4.39
N GLU A 75 14.37 6.67 -4.89
CA GLU A 75 15.59 7.33 -4.41
C GLU A 75 15.49 7.76 -2.94
N GLU A 76 14.36 8.36 -2.52
CA GLU A 76 14.15 8.74 -1.11
C GLU A 76 14.02 7.49 -0.21
N PHE A 77 13.40 6.42 -0.70
CA PHE A 77 13.38 5.13 -0.02
C PHE A 77 14.81 4.64 0.30
N LEU A 78 15.70 4.64 -0.68
CA LEU A 78 17.09 4.18 -0.50
C LEU A 78 17.85 5.05 0.52
N LYS A 79 17.65 6.37 0.50
CA LYS A 79 18.23 7.29 1.49
C LYS A 79 17.70 7.01 2.90
N ASN A 80 16.41 6.78 3.02
CA ASN A 80 15.79 6.44 4.31
C ASN A 80 16.26 5.07 4.80
N LYS A 81 16.32 4.06 3.93
CA LYS A 81 16.88 2.74 4.25
C LYS A 81 18.30 2.84 4.82
N GLU A 82 19.18 3.62 4.19
CA GLU A 82 20.54 3.86 4.67
C GLU A 82 20.55 4.58 6.02
N LYS A 83 19.80 5.68 6.13
CA LYS A 83 19.67 6.50 7.34
C LYS A 83 19.21 5.70 8.55
N PHE A 84 18.27 4.79 8.38
CA PHE A 84 17.72 3.93 9.43
C PHE A 84 18.44 2.58 9.55
N MET A 85 19.49 2.36 8.74
CA MET A 85 20.31 1.13 8.74
C MET A 85 19.48 -0.15 8.61
N THR A 86 18.44 -0.11 7.74
CA THR A 86 17.52 -1.23 7.56
C THR A 86 18.03 -2.15 6.45
N GLU A 87 18.20 -3.45 6.72
CA GLU A 87 18.82 -4.38 5.76
C GLU A 87 17.81 -5.23 4.98
N ASN A 88 16.68 -5.59 5.60
CA ASN A 88 15.72 -6.58 5.12
C ASN A 88 14.55 -5.99 4.30
N ILE A 89 14.65 -4.73 3.85
CA ILE A 89 13.69 -4.11 2.93
C ILE A 89 14.35 -3.84 1.58
N PHE A 90 13.60 -4.03 0.47
CA PHE A 90 14.11 -3.91 -0.89
C PHE A 90 13.09 -3.18 -1.75
N ILE A 91 13.53 -2.25 -2.60
CA ILE A 91 12.66 -1.44 -3.46
C ILE A 91 12.86 -1.77 -4.94
N TYR A 92 11.78 -1.89 -5.67
CA TYR A 92 11.70 -2.22 -7.09
C TYR A 92 10.72 -1.29 -7.81
N ASP A 93 10.77 -1.30 -9.13
CA ASP A 93 9.73 -0.72 -9.98
C ASP A 93 8.61 -1.74 -10.26
N GLU A 94 7.58 -1.29 -10.99
CA GLU A 94 6.38 -2.10 -11.31
C GLU A 94 6.67 -3.37 -12.12
N SER A 95 7.79 -3.45 -12.84
CA SER A 95 8.14 -4.65 -13.62
C SER A 95 8.43 -5.87 -12.73
N PHE A 96 8.74 -5.63 -11.46
CA PHE A 96 9.06 -6.68 -10.49
C PHE A 96 7.96 -7.72 -10.34
N LEU A 97 6.68 -7.34 -10.43
CA LEU A 97 5.57 -8.31 -10.31
C LEU A 97 5.54 -9.30 -11.48
N SER A 98 5.90 -8.84 -12.70
CA SER A 98 5.87 -9.69 -13.89
C SER A 98 6.90 -10.82 -13.86
N ASP A 99 8.05 -10.56 -13.22
CA ASP A 99 9.18 -11.49 -13.18
C ASP A 99 9.29 -12.23 -11.82
N ASN A 100 8.39 -11.91 -10.89
CA ASN A 100 8.47 -12.39 -9.53
C ASN A 100 7.79 -13.76 -9.36
N VAL A 101 8.56 -14.74 -8.92
CA VAL A 101 8.08 -16.09 -8.55
C VAL A 101 7.94 -16.27 -7.04
N HIS A 102 8.23 -15.23 -6.26
CA HIS A 102 8.12 -15.29 -4.79
C HIS A 102 6.66 -15.34 -4.36
N ARG A 103 6.43 -15.91 -3.18
CA ARG A 103 5.13 -15.93 -2.52
C ARG A 103 5.24 -15.12 -1.22
N TYR A 104 4.22 -14.29 -0.99
CA TYR A 104 4.15 -13.40 0.17
C TYR A 104 3.06 -13.85 1.12
N ASP A 105 3.38 -13.83 2.40
CA ASP A 105 2.42 -14.12 3.47
C ASP A 105 1.46 -12.95 3.69
N LEU A 106 1.98 -11.74 3.47
CA LEU A 106 1.25 -10.50 3.59
C LEU A 106 1.58 -9.60 2.39
N ILE A 107 0.54 -9.12 1.70
CA ILE A 107 0.66 -7.98 0.80
C ILE A 107 -0.07 -6.83 1.47
N TYR A 108 0.45 -5.62 1.40
CA TYR A 108 -0.23 -4.44 1.90
C TYR A 108 0.03 -3.22 1.03
N SER A 109 -0.92 -2.29 1.07
CA SER A 109 -0.81 -1.00 0.38
C SER A 109 -1.41 0.09 1.24
N GLN A 110 -0.71 1.23 1.34
CA GLN A 110 -1.15 2.39 2.09
C GLN A 110 -1.31 3.60 1.17
N LYS A 111 -2.55 4.00 0.89
CA LYS A 111 -2.88 5.20 0.10
C LYS A 111 -2.17 5.26 -1.27
N ALA A 112 -2.11 4.13 -1.96
CA ALA A 112 -1.53 4.05 -3.28
C ALA A 112 -2.53 3.55 -4.33
N PHE A 113 -3.49 2.72 -3.94
CA PHE A 113 -4.44 2.12 -4.89
C PHE A 113 -5.32 3.15 -5.59
N HIS A 114 -5.70 4.25 -4.91
CA HIS A 114 -6.47 5.30 -5.57
C HIS A 114 -5.70 6.03 -6.69
N HIS A 115 -4.39 5.81 -6.84
CA HIS A 115 -3.59 6.27 -7.99
C HIS A 115 -3.49 5.21 -9.10
N ILE A 116 -3.91 3.98 -8.87
CA ILE A 116 -3.86 2.89 -9.86
C ILE A 116 -5.11 2.94 -10.74
N VAL A 117 -4.93 3.16 -12.05
CA VAL A 117 -6.05 3.31 -12.98
C VAL A 117 -6.83 2.00 -13.16
N ASN A 118 -6.14 0.86 -13.22
CA ASN A 118 -6.76 -0.45 -13.42
C ASN A 118 -6.63 -1.35 -12.19
N ILE A 119 -7.53 -1.14 -11.23
CA ILE A 119 -7.58 -1.87 -9.96
C ILE A 119 -7.70 -3.39 -10.16
N GLU A 120 -8.54 -3.84 -11.11
CA GLU A 120 -8.73 -5.27 -11.32
C GLU A 120 -7.48 -5.95 -11.90
N ALA A 121 -6.75 -5.28 -12.79
CA ALA A 121 -5.49 -5.82 -13.31
C ALA A 121 -4.46 -5.96 -12.19
N GLU A 122 -4.34 -4.95 -11.32
CA GLU A 122 -3.44 -4.99 -10.19
C GLU A 122 -3.81 -6.13 -9.22
N LEU A 123 -5.08 -6.26 -8.84
CA LEU A 123 -5.54 -7.34 -7.96
C LEU A 123 -5.28 -8.73 -8.54
N ARG A 124 -5.40 -8.91 -9.88
CA ARG A 124 -5.04 -10.18 -10.53
C ARG A 124 -3.53 -10.45 -10.44
N SER A 125 -2.69 -9.44 -10.64
CA SER A 125 -1.22 -9.57 -10.52
C SER A 125 -0.81 -9.95 -9.09
N LEU A 126 -1.41 -9.33 -8.06
CA LEU A 126 -1.15 -9.64 -6.67
C LEU A 126 -1.55 -11.07 -6.31
N LYS A 127 -2.61 -11.59 -6.94
CA LYS A 127 -3.05 -12.98 -6.72
C LYS A 127 -2.01 -14.02 -7.17
N GLU A 128 -1.20 -13.67 -8.18
CA GLU A 128 -0.15 -14.58 -8.67
C GLU A 128 1.07 -14.68 -7.73
N VAL A 129 1.25 -13.70 -6.84
CA VAL A 129 2.42 -13.60 -5.96
C VAL A 129 2.11 -13.77 -4.47
N ILE A 130 0.84 -13.88 -4.09
CA ILE A 130 0.45 -14.15 -2.70
C ILE A 130 0.53 -15.65 -2.39
N ASP A 131 0.89 -16.02 -1.15
CA ASP A 131 0.81 -17.40 -0.68
C ASP A 131 -0.67 -17.84 -0.55
N LYS A 132 -0.92 -19.15 -0.63
CA LYS A 132 -2.27 -19.75 -0.52
C LYS A 132 -3.01 -19.36 0.76
N ASP A 133 -2.29 -19.16 1.86
CA ASP A 133 -2.81 -18.74 3.15
C ASP A 133 -2.50 -17.26 3.44
N GLY A 134 -1.95 -16.55 2.45
CA GLY A 134 -1.59 -15.15 2.56
C GLY A 134 -2.80 -14.23 2.59
N VAL A 135 -2.58 -13.01 3.06
CA VAL A 135 -3.61 -11.97 3.15
C VAL A 135 -3.17 -10.68 2.47
N PHE A 136 -4.13 -9.97 1.89
CA PHE A 136 -3.91 -8.64 1.33
C PHE A 136 -4.61 -7.58 2.18
N TYR A 137 -3.88 -6.58 2.64
CA TYR A 137 -4.41 -5.42 3.37
C TYR A 137 -4.41 -4.20 2.46
N LEU A 138 -5.59 -3.86 1.96
CA LEU A 138 -5.80 -2.60 1.24
C LEU A 138 -6.21 -1.51 2.23
N ILE A 139 -5.32 -0.53 2.43
CA ILE A 139 -5.52 0.62 3.31
C ILE A 139 -5.57 1.87 2.44
N ASP A 140 -6.76 2.44 2.27
CA ASP A 140 -6.92 3.58 1.36
C ASP A 140 -8.04 4.53 1.81
N LEU A 141 -8.27 5.58 1.02
CA LEU A 141 -9.30 6.58 1.24
C LEU A 141 -10.69 6.01 0.95
N CYS A 142 -11.63 6.27 1.84
CA CYS A 142 -13.04 6.25 1.45
C CYS A 142 -13.31 7.33 0.41
N THR A 143 -14.41 7.21 -0.33
CA THR A 143 -14.80 8.20 -1.34
C THR A 143 -14.76 9.61 -0.77
N VAL A 144 -14.06 10.50 -1.46
CA VAL A 144 -13.90 11.92 -1.15
C VAL A 144 -14.34 12.77 -2.36
N PRO A 145 -14.66 14.05 -2.17
CA PRO A 145 -14.87 14.96 -3.31
C PRO A 145 -13.60 15.09 -4.16
N ARG A 146 -13.75 15.34 -5.47
CA ARG A 146 -12.62 15.50 -6.41
C ARG A 146 -11.63 16.57 -5.96
N GLU A 147 -12.09 17.64 -5.35
CA GLU A 147 -11.30 18.76 -4.81
C GLU A 147 -10.29 18.32 -3.74
N PHE A 148 -10.47 17.13 -3.17
CA PHE A 148 -9.48 16.53 -2.26
C PHE A 148 -8.12 16.31 -2.93
N HIS A 149 -8.12 16.15 -4.25
CA HIS A 149 -6.95 15.90 -5.08
C HIS A 149 -6.46 17.14 -5.86
N ASP A 150 -6.98 18.34 -5.59
CA ASP A 150 -6.59 19.59 -6.29
C ASP A 150 -5.08 19.91 -6.20
N ASP A 151 -4.40 19.41 -5.17
CA ASP A 151 -2.94 19.52 -5.04
C ASP A 151 -2.16 18.64 -6.05
N PHE A 152 -2.84 17.74 -6.79
CA PHE A 152 -2.24 16.81 -7.73
C PHE A 152 -2.63 17.19 -9.17
N PRO A 153 -1.75 17.90 -9.92
CA PRO A 153 -2.03 18.22 -11.32
C PRO A 153 -2.23 16.93 -12.14
N ASP A 154 -3.23 16.98 -13.04
CA ASP A 154 -3.54 15.86 -13.93
C ASP A 154 -3.88 14.53 -13.20
N PHE A 155 -4.43 14.59 -11.97
CA PHE A 155 -4.86 13.40 -11.25
C PHE A 155 -5.91 12.62 -12.06
N ASP A 156 -5.58 11.41 -12.48
CA ASP A 156 -6.40 10.49 -13.27
C ASP A 156 -6.81 9.22 -12.50
N GLY A 157 -6.51 9.19 -11.21
CA GLY A 157 -6.87 8.10 -10.30
C GLY A 157 -8.32 8.17 -9.81
N HIS A 158 -8.59 7.42 -8.75
CA HIS A 158 -9.89 7.30 -8.10
C HIS A 158 -10.03 8.31 -6.96
N ASP A 159 -11.21 8.89 -6.80
CA ASP A 159 -11.54 9.78 -5.66
C ASP A 159 -11.82 8.97 -4.37
N GLY A 160 -10.95 8.02 -4.06
CA GLY A 160 -11.15 7.01 -3.03
C GLY A 160 -12.15 5.94 -3.45
N PHE A 161 -12.55 5.10 -2.51
CA PHE A 161 -13.40 3.93 -2.78
C PHE A 161 -14.56 3.84 -1.80
N SER A 162 -15.74 3.53 -2.31
CA SER A 162 -16.84 3.06 -1.48
C SER A 162 -16.61 1.59 -1.06
N LYS A 163 -17.28 1.18 0.00
CA LYS A 163 -17.24 -0.22 0.45
C LYS A 163 -17.70 -1.18 -0.65
N ASP A 164 -18.78 -0.84 -1.36
CA ASP A 164 -19.36 -1.69 -2.40
C ASP A 164 -18.42 -1.85 -3.61
N GLU A 165 -17.70 -0.79 -4.00
CA GLU A 165 -16.68 -0.87 -5.05
C GLU A 165 -15.56 -1.83 -4.67
N ILE A 166 -15.04 -1.76 -3.43
CA ILE A 166 -14.00 -2.67 -2.94
C ILE A 166 -14.48 -4.12 -2.98
N TYR A 167 -15.68 -4.40 -2.50
CA TYR A 167 -16.25 -5.75 -2.56
C TYR A 167 -16.38 -6.24 -4.01
N THR A 168 -16.83 -5.37 -4.93
CA THR A 168 -16.97 -5.68 -6.34
C THR A 168 -15.63 -5.97 -7.01
N TYR A 169 -14.60 -5.12 -6.82
CA TYR A 169 -13.27 -5.35 -7.39
C TYR A 169 -12.65 -6.67 -6.90
N PHE A 170 -12.75 -6.93 -5.60
CA PHE A 170 -12.23 -8.17 -5.02
C PHE A 170 -12.96 -9.40 -5.58
N GLU A 171 -14.28 -9.36 -5.64
CA GLU A 171 -15.08 -10.46 -6.17
C GLU A 171 -14.75 -10.76 -7.64
N ASN A 172 -14.71 -9.73 -8.49
CA ASN A 172 -14.42 -9.84 -9.93
C ASN A 172 -13.03 -10.41 -10.22
N THR A 173 -12.11 -10.34 -9.26
CA THR A 173 -10.72 -10.77 -9.42
C THR A 173 -10.39 -12.06 -8.66
N GLY A 174 -11.42 -12.67 -8.03
CA GLY A 174 -11.28 -13.94 -7.31
C GLY A 174 -10.70 -13.79 -5.91
N TRP A 175 -10.84 -12.61 -5.32
CA TRP A 175 -10.60 -12.37 -3.91
C TRP A 175 -11.91 -12.37 -3.13
N GLU A 176 -11.81 -12.56 -1.83
CA GLU A 176 -12.89 -12.37 -0.86
C GLU A 176 -12.47 -11.34 0.16
N VAL A 177 -13.32 -10.35 0.44
CA VAL A 177 -13.13 -9.42 1.56
C VAL A 177 -13.61 -10.10 2.84
N THR A 178 -12.68 -10.43 3.72
CA THR A 178 -12.96 -11.12 4.98
C THR A 178 -13.16 -10.16 6.15
N ASP A 179 -12.66 -8.92 6.04
CA ASP A 179 -12.86 -7.86 7.02
C ASP A 179 -12.81 -6.49 6.33
N TYR A 180 -13.59 -5.53 6.85
CA TYR A 180 -13.60 -4.13 6.39
C TYR A 180 -13.91 -3.20 7.55
N GLU A 181 -12.99 -2.28 7.82
CA GLU A 181 -13.07 -1.37 8.97
C GLU A 181 -12.65 0.06 8.58
N ILE A 182 -13.32 1.07 9.12
CA ILE A 182 -12.85 2.47 9.07
C ILE A 182 -11.83 2.65 10.19
N ILE A 183 -10.59 2.93 9.81
CA ILE A 183 -9.45 2.94 10.73
C ILE A 183 -8.95 4.34 11.10
N MET A 184 -9.34 5.34 10.33
CA MET A 184 -8.89 6.71 10.56
C MET A 184 -9.90 7.70 10.00
N GLN A 185 -10.00 8.85 10.65
CA GLN A 185 -10.73 10.01 10.17
C GLN A 185 -9.87 11.26 10.34
N GLY A 186 -10.02 12.22 9.46
CA GLY A 186 -9.22 13.44 9.49
C GLY A 186 -9.79 14.53 8.61
N LYS A 187 -9.03 15.61 8.51
CA LYS A 187 -9.35 16.76 7.64
C LYS A 187 -8.10 17.18 6.87
N ARG A 188 -8.25 17.40 5.55
CA ARG A 188 -7.22 17.94 4.67
C ARG A 188 -7.83 19.06 3.82
N ASN A 189 -7.19 20.22 3.78
CA ASN A 189 -7.66 21.39 3.03
C ASN A 189 -9.14 21.76 3.30
N GLY A 190 -9.60 21.57 4.56
CA GLY A 190 -11.00 21.82 4.92
C GLY A 190 -11.98 20.69 4.60
N ILE A 191 -11.56 19.66 3.88
CA ILE A 191 -12.38 18.49 3.50
C ILE A 191 -12.18 17.38 4.50
N ASP A 192 -13.27 16.84 5.06
CA ASP A 192 -13.25 15.67 5.92
C ASP A 192 -12.99 14.41 5.09
N PHE A 193 -12.17 13.49 5.60
CA PHE A 193 -11.90 12.22 4.95
C PHE A 193 -11.89 11.08 5.97
N SER A 194 -12.12 9.87 5.48
CA SER A 194 -11.92 8.63 6.23
C SER A 194 -10.97 7.70 5.46
N MET A 195 -10.29 6.84 6.19
CA MET A 195 -9.52 5.73 5.60
C MET A 195 -10.09 4.41 6.11
N PHE A 196 -10.08 3.43 5.23
CA PHE A 196 -10.47 2.06 5.55
C PHE A 196 -9.30 1.10 5.47
N ILE A 197 -9.44 -0.06 6.10
CA ILE A 197 -8.71 -1.28 5.79
C ILE A 197 -9.70 -2.32 5.27
N ALA A 198 -9.38 -2.93 4.13
CA ALA A 198 -10.05 -4.12 3.63
C ALA A 198 -9.05 -5.29 3.65
N VAL A 199 -9.45 -6.40 4.25
CA VAL A 199 -8.65 -7.62 4.31
C VAL A 199 -9.14 -8.58 3.24
N GLY A 200 -8.28 -8.90 2.29
CA GLY A 200 -8.54 -9.82 1.19
C GLY A 200 -7.85 -11.16 1.36
N LYS A 201 -8.56 -12.23 1.00
CA LYS A 201 -8.01 -13.58 0.81
C LYS A 201 -8.39 -14.09 -0.58
N VAL A 202 -7.52 -14.90 -1.19
CA VAL A 202 -7.86 -15.56 -2.45
C VAL A 202 -8.96 -16.59 -2.19
N LYS A 203 -10.04 -16.55 -2.97
CA LYS A 203 -11.11 -17.57 -2.90
C LYS A 203 -10.51 -18.94 -3.19
N GLN A 204 -10.71 -19.88 -2.27
CA GLN A 204 -10.38 -21.28 -2.51
C GLN A 204 -11.39 -21.85 -3.51
N GLN A 205 -10.89 -22.50 -4.56
CA GLN A 205 -11.72 -23.18 -5.54
C GLN A 205 -12.27 -24.50 -4.97
#